data_8de853365d5253d6b99d1e3ebbed8314
#
_entry.id   8de853365d5253d6b99d1e3ebbed8314
#
_cell.length_a   1.000
_cell.length_b   1.000
_cell.length_c   1.000
_cell.angle_alpha   90.00
_cell.angle_beta   90.00
_cell.angle_gamma   90.00
#
_symmetry.space_group_name_H-M   'P 1'
#
loop_
_entity.id
_entity.type
_entity.pdbx_description
1 polymer ?
#
loop_
_entity_poly.entity_id
_entity_poly.type
_entity_poly.pdbx_seq_one_letter_code
_entity_poly.pdbx_strand_id
1 'polypeptide(L)'
;GSITVESVLNVNASGVIGGNSAKKGVSVSGIDGKASSATAKAESVNIAYVNNGVLEAARGKASISANTSSKTDAQALAPNFSLSLAEMNIVNVYTDSNDSVEAYVTGASRVSALKVDILANGTAEVTATGAVPGVTVSLVNGNAVIVTATAAKGTNGKVTKAYVGRDSEVYANGVTENENTVHSLKVSAESNLTITAKVPETKSIGALKLGVFLVKTIAGKTDTWAAILGKAESTNDIFVLATDKITETSNVELFSAGLVAGGASRAENTVESQNSSVQIGDGAVLKAWGNIQAQAVTKTNAQTQIQDAAYGGGTNCSVESKNNITRKTSLVIGNNVNITSVIGNIELLAEEDKTSHIESIATGSSGSVYAGGGPKAEINYNSTVTATVGNGGNIDARYGTLDIKAIANTDLYADAYRKAAAAAGSNKSEANINSNVTVVTNISKNGAKTRILGEVTTIGAYIENQVILAKAKSYTASAGSKTEAYATSNVNNNVSTGVDNAW
;
A
#
# COMPACT_ATOMS: atom_id res chain seq x y z
N GLY A 1 -18.79 26.31 -23.93
CA GLY A 1 -17.71 26.41 -22.93
C GLY A 1 -17.57 25.16 -22.12
N SER A 2 -16.49 25.06 -21.36
CA SER A 2 -16.28 23.95 -20.42
C SER A 2 -16.85 24.31 -19.04
N ILE A 3 -17.27 23.30 -18.28
CA ILE A 3 -17.77 23.44 -16.91
C ILE A 3 -16.83 22.62 -15.98
N THR A 4 -16.36 23.26 -14.94
CA THR A 4 -15.52 22.59 -13.92
C THR A 4 -16.15 22.77 -12.56
N VAL A 5 -16.34 21.67 -11.84
CA VAL A 5 -16.67 21.60 -10.41
C VAL A 5 -15.46 20.98 -9.74
N GLU A 6 -14.66 21.78 -9.06
CA GLU A 6 -13.38 21.32 -8.53
C GLU A 6 -13.25 21.65 -7.04
N SER A 7 -12.68 20.71 -6.29
CA SER A 7 -12.23 20.91 -4.93
C SER A 7 -10.79 20.41 -4.79
N VAL A 8 -9.92 21.29 -4.33
CA VAL A 8 -8.48 21.00 -4.13
C VAL A 8 -8.12 21.27 -2.69
N LEU A 9 -7.51 20.29 -2.03
CA LEU A 9 -7.08 20.40 -0.64
C LEU A 9 -5.62 19.93 -0.49
N ASN A 10 -4.79 20.83 0.07
CA ASN A 10 -3.41 20.52 0.42
C ASN A 10 -3.25 20.61 1.94
N VAL A 11 -2.80 19.54 2.57
CA VAL A 11 -2.61 19.45 4.02
C VAL A 11 -1.16 19.12 4.33
N ASN A 12 -0.53 19.96 5.17
CA ASN A 12 0.81 19.70 5.67
C ASN A 12 0.80 19.74 7.20
N ALA A 13 1.19 18.64 7.83
CA ALA A 13 1.37 18.55 9.27
C ALA A 13 2.80 18.10 9.58
N SER A 14 3.50 18.84 10.44
CA SER A 14 4.85 18.47 10.85
C SER A 14 5.04 18.58 12.34
N GLY A 15 5.74 17.61 12.92
CA GLY A 15 6.15 17.59 14.32
C GLY A 15 7.65 17.30 14.39
N VAL A 16 8.47 18.33 14.60
CA VAL A 16 9.92 18.17 14.68
C VAL A 16 10.39 18.47 16.09
N ILE A 17 10.97 17.48 16.74
CA ILE A 17 11.72 17.63 17.99
C ILE A 17 13.17 17.27 17.68
N GLY A 18 13.98 18.27 17.55
CA GLY A 18 15.40 18.12 17.29
C GLY A 18 15.99 19.48 17.48
N GLY A 19 16.42 19.72 18.63
CA GLY A 19 16.93 21.04 18.90
C GLY A 19 18.24 21.28 18.19
N ASN A 20 18.31 22.42 17.49
CA ASN A 20 19.53 23.24 17.54
C ASN A 20 19.89 23.66 18.98
N SER A 21 19.08 23.30 19.98
CA SER A 21 19.35 23.37 21.41
C SER A 21 20.13 22.20 21.97
N ALA A 22 20.45 21.17 21.18
CA ALA A 22 21.57 20.32 21.52
C ALA A 22 22.81 21.20 21.55
N LYS A 23 23.09 21.79 22.70
CA LYS A 23 24.43 22.33 23.00
C LYS A 23 25.39 21.24 22.52
N LYS A 24 26.20 21.56 21.50
CA LYS A 24 27.40 20.79 21.18
C LYS A 24 28.29 20.84 22.42
N GLY A 25 27.97 20.07 23.42
CA GLY A 25 28.69 19.97 24.68
C GLY A 25 28.96 18.52 24.97
N VAL A 26 30.18 18.20 25.26
CA VAL A 26 30.54 16.96 25.92
C VAL A 26 29.92 17.03 27.33
N SER A 27 28.87 16.24 27.60
CA SER A 27 28.37 16.10 28.95
C SER A 27 29.11 14.97 29.63
N VAL A 28 29.69 15.28 30.79
CA VAL A 28 30.28 14.28 31.67
C VAL A 28 29.36 14.17 32.88
N SER A 29 28.60 13.08 32.97
CA SER A 29 27.65 12.86 34.07
C SER A 29 27.72 11.44 34.60
N GLY A 30 27.34 11.22 35.86
CA GLY A 30 27.28 9.89 36.44
C GLY A 30 26.16 9.04 35.80
N ILE A 31 24.96 9.62 35.70
CA ILE A 31 23.78 9.00 35.05
C ILE A 31 23.11 10.06 34.14
N ASP A 32 22.89 9.73 32.91
CA ASP A 32 22.20 10.61 31.92
C ASP A 32 21.00 9.86 31.34
N GLY A 33 19.83 10.51 31.31
CA GLY A 33 18.61 10.00 30.74
C GLY A 33 17.90 11.04 29.88
N LYS A 34 17.55 10.69 28.64
CA LYS A 34 16.87 11.59 27.70
C LYS A 34 15.67 10.94 27.09
N ALA A 35 14.57 11.69 27.01
CA ALA A 35 13.36 11.27 26.33
C ALA A 35 12.97 12.33 25.29
N SER A 36 12.66 11.90 24.08
CA SER A 36 12.17 12.75 22.98
C SER A 36 10.95 12.11 22.35
N SER A 37 9.87 12.90 22.15
CA SER A 37 8.66 12.42 21.50
C SER A 37 8.17 13.44 20.47
N ALA A 38 8.00 13.02 19.23
CA ALA A 38 7.44 13.84 18.17
C ALA A 38 6.15 13.19 17.63
N THR A 39 5.13 14.00 17.43
CA THR A 39 3.84 13.53 16.88
C THR A 39 3.35 14.50 15.82
N ALA A 40 2.93 13.97 14.66
CA ALA A 40 2.21 14.74 13.63
C ALA A 40 0.97 13.98 13.21
N LYS A 41 -0.16 14.69 13.06
CA LYS A 41 -1.44 14.12 12.60
C LYS A 41 -2.09 15.00 11.56
N ALA A 42 -2.70 14.38 10.56
CA ALA A 42 -3.51 15.06 9.55
C ALA A 42 -4.82 14.27 9.32
N GLU A 43 -5.92 15.00 9.23
CA GLU A 43 -7.21 14.46 8.80
C GLU A 43 -7.81 15.43 7.78
N SER A 44 -8.34 14.90 6.68
CA SER A 44 -8.93 15.73 5.64
C SER A 44 -10.14 15.07 4.97
N VAL A 45 -11.11 15.92 4.59
CA VAL A 45 -12.26 15.52 3.77
C VAL A 45 -12.38 16.49 2.62
N ASN A 46 -12.39 15.99 1.40
CA ASN A 46 -12.46 16.77 0.20
C ASN A 46 -13.52 16.20 -0.75
N ILE A 47 -14.53 17.00 -1.11
CA ILE A 47 -15.67 16.54 -1.89
C ILE A 47 -15.97 17.53 -3.00
N ALA A 48 -16.12 17.01 -4.24
CA ALA A 48 -16.66 17.72 -5.40
C ALA A 48 -17.88 16.96 -5.93
N TYR A 49 -19.02 17.62 -6.07
CA TYR A 49 -20.22 16.89 -6.47
C TYR A 49 -21.25 17.73 -7.25
N VAL A 50 -22.11 17.01 -7.94
CA VAL A 50 -23.36 17.50 -8.53
C VAL A 50 -24.52 16.71 -7.93
N ASN A 51 -25.48 17.41 -7.33
CA ASN A 51 -26.66 16.78 -6.73
C ASN A 51 -27.93 17.50 -7.16
N ASN A 52 -28.89 16.75 -7.71
CA ASN A 52 -30.15 17.25 -8.26
C ASN A 52 -29.95 18.42 -9.25
N GLY A 53 -28.92 18.34 -10.08
CA GLY A 53 -28.52 19.41 -10.99
C GLY A 53 -28.37 18.99 -12.45
N VAL A 54 -28.46 19.96 -13.34
CA VAL A 54 -28.18 19.77 -14.77
C VAL A 54 -26.95 20.57 -15.17
N LEU A 55 -25.93 19.90 -15.69
CA LEU A 55 -24.74 20.50 -16.25
C LEU A 55 -24.67 20.20 -17.76
N GLU A 56 -24.68 21.24 -18.59
CA GLU A 56 -24.60 21.08 -20.03
C GLU A 56 -23.45 21.91 -20.61
N ALA A 57 -22.47 21.23 -21.21
CA ALA A 57 -21.32 21.83 -21.88
C ALA A 57 -21.27 21.33 -23.35
N ALA A 58 -22.21 21.77 -24.18
CA ALA A 58 -22.42 21.24 -25.53
C ALA A 58 -21.16 21.27 -26.44
N ARG A 59 -20.20 22.18 -26.20
CA ARG A 59 -18.95 22.33 -26.98
C ARG A 59 -17.71 22.28 -26.10
N GLY A 60 -17.78 21.64 -24.95
CA GLY A 60 -16.68 21.64 -24.01
C GLY A 60 -16.65 20.40 -23.13
N LYS A 61 -15.78 20.43 -22.14
CA LYS A 61 -15.61 19.39 -21.13
C LYS A 61 -16.47 19.71 -19.91
N ALA A 62 -17.07 18.69 -19.30
CA ALA A 62 -17.54 18.74 -17.91
C ALA A 62 -16.58 17.97 -17.02
N SER A 63 -16.08 18.60 -15.98
CA SER A 63 -15.14 17.98 -15.01
C SER A 63 -15.67 18.16 -13.60
N ILE A 64 -15.86 17.06 -12.89
CA ILE A 64 -16.17 17.03 -11.47
C ILE A 64 -14.96 16.37 -10.79
N SER A 65 -14.12 17.13 -10.06
CA SER A 65 -12.87 16.62 -9.55
C SER A 65 -12.62 17.04 -8.10
N ALA A 66 -12.24 16.05 -7.28
CA ALA A 66 -11.73 16.26 -5.94
C ALA A 66 -10.27 15.76 -5.86
N ASN A 67 -9.36 16.64 -5.48
CA ASN A 67 -7.94 16.34 -5.43
C ASN A 67 -7.39 16.68 -4.04
N THR A 68 -6.84 15.70 -3.34
CA THR A 68 -6.18 15.90 -2.03
C THR A 68 -4.72 15.49 -2.11
N SER A 69 -3.86 16.33 -1.57
CA SER A 69 -2.47 16.01 -1.29
C SER A 69 -2.19 16.28 0.18
N SER A 70 -1.82 15.26 0.93
CA SER A 70 -1.45 15.39 2.33
C SER A 70 -0.01 14.94 2.56
N LYS A 71 0.69 15.70 3.42
CA LYS A 71 2.02 15.36 3.88
C LYS A 71 2.07 15.45 5.40
N THR A 72 2.48 14.35 6.04
CA THR A 72 2.61 14.28 7.49
C THR A 72 4.01 13.80 7.85
N ASP A 73 4.78 14.63 8.55
CA ASP A 73 6.16 14.34 8.91
C ASP A 73 6.36 14.52 10.40
N ALA A 74 6.89 13.51 11.08
CA ALA A 74 7.36 13.62 12.45
C ALA A 74 8.81 13.16 12.58
N GLN A 75 9.60 13.98 13.22
CA GLN A 75 11.02 13.73 13.40
C GLN A 75 11.44 13.98 14.85
N ALA A 76 12.05 12.98 15.49
CA ALA A 76 12.70 13.15 16.77
C ALA A 76 14.17 12.74 16.66
N LEU A 77 15.03 13.69 16.90
CA LEU A 77 16.48 13.52 16.93
C LEU A 77 16.96 13.78 18.35
N ALA A 78 17.66 12.83 18.95
CA ALA A 78 18.34 13.00 20.23
C ALA A 78 19.87 13.00 20.00
N PRO A 79 20.46 14.10 19.48
CA PRO A 79 21.89 14.15 19.18
C PRO A 79 22.69 14.15 20.49
N ASN A 80 23.63 13.22 20.62
CA ASN A 80 24.49 13.16 21.78
C ASN A 80 25.93 12.77 21.45
N PHE A 81 26.84 13.56 21.98
CA PHE A 81 28.13 13.05 22.42
C PHE A 81 28.11 13.10 23.94
N SER A 82 28.06 11.96 24.62
CA SER A 82 28.11 11.90 26.09
C SER A 82 29.16 10.94 26.57
N LEU A 83 29.82 11.32 27.64
CA LEU A 83 30.71 10.46 28.44
C LEU A 83 30.04 10.29 29.80
N SER A 84 29.46 9.12 30.07
CA SER A 84 28.70 8.84 31.30
C SER A 84 28.96 7.45 31.85
N LEU A 85 28.67 7.23 33.15
CA LEU A 85 28.71 5.89 33.74
C LEU A 85 27.49 5.08 33.25
N ALA A 86 26.31 5.71 33.17
CA ALA A 86 25.11 5.09 32.64
C ALA A 86 24.33 6.10 31.77
N GLU A 87 23.86 5.65 30.64
CA GLU A 87 23.03 6.47 29.73
C GLU A 87 21.83 5.67 29.27
N MET A 88 20.66 6.34 29.24
CA MET A 88 19.42 5.80 28.67
C MET A 88 18.76 6.84 27.78
N ASN A 89 18.54 6.48 26.52
CA ASN A 89 17.83 7.32 25.55
C ASN A 89 16.52 6.65 25.12
N ILE A 90 15.43 7.42 25.17
CA ILE A 90 14.13 6.99 24.70
C ILE A 90 13.68 7.95 23.60
N VAL A 91 13.44 7.45 22.40
CA VAL A 91 12.91 8.21 21.26
C VAL A 91 11.60 7.58 20.82
N ASN A 92 10.53 8.38 20.80
CA ASN A 92 9.23 7.96 20.34
C ASN A 92 8.74 8.91 19.22
N VAL A 93 8.45 8.37 18.05
CA VAL A 93 7.95 9.13 16.90
C VAL A 93 6.68 8.50 16.40
N TYR A 94 5.64 9.32 16.25
CA TYR A 94 4.36 8.88 15.74
C TYR A 94 3.83 9.83 14.68
N THR A 95 3.39 9.28 13.54
CA THR A 95 2.65 10.02 12.51
C THR A 95 1.34 9.31 12.18
N ASP A 96 0.32 10.09 11.82
CA ASP A 96 -0.97 9.55 11.37
C ASP A 96 -1.59 10.46 10.32
N SER A 97 -2.10 9.87 9.23
CA SER A 97 -2.80 10.59 8.17
C SER A 97 -4.05 9.83 7.73
N ASN A 98 -5.19 10.52 7.77
CA ASN A 98 -6.48 10.00 7.34
C ASN A 98 -7.14 10.98 6.37
N ASP A 99 -7.34 10.55 5.13
CA ASP A 99 -7.90 11.40 4.07
C ASP A 99 -9.13 10.74 3.44
N SER A 100 -10.17 11.54 3.19
CA SER A 100 -11.34 11.15 2.39
C SER A 100 -11.48 12.06 1.18
N VAL A 101 -11.60 11.48 0.00
CA VAL A 101 -11.69 12.21 -1.27
C VAL A 101 -12.84 11.64 -2.08
N GLU A 102 -13.83 12.47 -2.42
CA GLU A 102 -15.00 12.00 -3.16
C GLU A 102 -15.34 12.96 -4.31
N ALA A 103 -15.58 12.40 -5.52
CA ALA A 103 -16.10 13.12 -6.67
C ALA A 103 -17.31 12.38 -7.23
N TYR A 104 -18.49 13.04 -7.31
CA TYR A 104 -19.66 12.30 -7.71
C TYR A 104 -20.76 13.13 -8.34
N VAL A 105 -21.63 12.44 -9.09
CA VAL A 105 -22.91 12.91 -9.61
C VAL A 105 -24.02 12.08 -8.98
N THR A 106 -24.99 12.69 -8.30
CA THR A 106 -26.04 11.99 -7.57
C THR A 106 -27.38 12.75 -7.60
N GLY A 107 -28.41 12.15 -7.00
CA GLY A 107 -29.78 12.64 -7.14
C GLY A 107 -30.24 12.52 -8.61
N ALA A 108 -31.34 13.11 -8.98
CA ALA A 108 -31.81 13.11 -10.38
C ALA A 108 -30.96 14.06 -11.27
N SER A 109 -29.63 13.91 -11.23
CA SER A 109 -28.71 14.79 -11.93
C SER A 109 -28.46 14.34 -13.37
N ARG A 110 -28.27 15.33 -14.27
CA ARG A 110 -27.86 15.09 -15.64
C ARG A 110 -26.61 15.89 -15.98
N VAL A 111 -25.58 15.21 -16.48
CA VAL A 111 -24.34 15.82 -16.97
C VAL A 111 -24.18 15.50 -18.45
N SER A 112 -24.07 16.50 -19.31
CA SER A 112 -23.88 16.33 -20.76
C SER A 112 -22.78 17.24 -21.27
N ALA A 113 -21.79 16.67 -21.97
CA ALA A 113 -20.65 17.40 -22.52
C ALA A 113 -20.02 16.64 -23.69
N LEU A 114 -19.03 17.25 -24.39
CA LEU A 114 -18.17 16.52 -25.32
C LEU A 114 -17.37 15.43 -24.62
N LYS A 115 -16.78 15.79 -23.48
CA LYS A 115 -16.02 14.90 -22.60
C LYS A 115 -16.50 15.08 -21.18
N VAL A 116 -16.66 13.99 -20.42
CA VAL A 116 -17.03 14.05 -19.00
C VAL A 116 -15.98 13.31 -18.17
N ASP A 117 -15.41 14.00 -17.19
CA ASP A 117 -14.52 13.41 -16.21
C ASP A 117 -15.09 13.58 -14.79
N ILE A 118 -15.17 12.47 -14.04
CA ILE A 118 -15.51 12.42 -12.62
C ILE A 118 -14.32 11.79 -11.92
N LEU A 119 -13.51 12.59 -11.21
CA LEU A 119 -12.18 12.21 -10.74
C LEU A 119 -12.02 12.45 -9.25
N ALA A 120 -11.68 11.42 -8.50
CA ALA A 120 -11.26 11.51 -7.11
C ALA A 120 -9.80 11.05 -6.98
N ASN A 121 -8.89 11.95 -6.60
CA ASN A 121 -7.48 11.65 -6.47
C ASN A 121 -7.00 11.98 -5.05
N GLY A 122 -6.53 10.98 -4.32
CA GLY A 122 -6.00 11.14 -2.97
C GLY A 122 -4.54 10.70 -2.89
N THR A 123 -3.63 11.63 -2.62
CA THR A 123 -2.22 11.32 -2.36
C THR A 123 -1.88 11.64 -0.92
N ALA A 124 -1.25 10.69 -0.21
CA ALA A 124 -0.75 10.91 1.14
C ALA A 124 0.70 10.43 1.26
N GLU A 125 1.54 11.28 1.83
CA GLU A 125 2.91 10.96 2.21
C GLU A 125 3.04 11.08 3.74
N VAL A 126 3.44 9.99 4.39
CA VAL A 126 3.57 9.89 5.84
C VAL A 126 4.97 9.44 6.20
N THR A 127 5.70 10.28 6.94
CA THR A 127 7.10 9.98 7.30
C THR A 127 7.29 10.10 8.80
N ALA A 128 7.88 9.08 9.41
CA ALA A 128 8.35 9.10 10.78
C ALA A 128 9.85 8.78 10.84
N THR A 129 10.63 9.65 11.46
CA THR A 129 12.08 9.45 11.59
C THR A 129 12.50 9.62 13.04
N GLY A 130 13.05 8.55 13.63
CA GLY A 130 13.63 8.57 14.98
C GLY A 130 15.13 8.27 14.91
N ALA A 131 15.94 9.08 15.54
CA ALA A 131 17.38 8.83 15.59
C ALA A 131 17.99 9.20 16.94
N VAL A 132 19.00 8.44 17.32
CA VAL A 132 19.96 8.80 18.37
C VAL A 132 21.32 9.02 17.68
N PRO A 133 21.47 10.13 16.92
CA PRO A 133 22.73 10.39 16.24
C PRO A 133 23.78 10.80 17.25
N GLY A 134 24.94 10.19 17.16
CA GLY A 134 26.08 10.50 18.00
C GLY A 134 26.85 9.26 18.43
N VAL A 135 28.05 9.47 18.94
CA VAL A 135 28.84 8.42 19.55
C VAL A 135 28.71 8.56 21.06
N THR A 136 28.03 7.64 21.69
CA THR A 136 27.95 7.60 23.16
C THR A 136 28.98 6.65 23.70
N VAL A 137 29.80 7.11 24.66
CA VAL A 137 30.78 6.29 25.37
C VAL A 137 30.34 6.22 26.82
N SER A 138 29.85 5.04 27.25
CA SER A 138 29.39 4.82 28.63
C SER A 138 29.67 3.40 29.09
N LEU A 139 29.75 3.19 30.40
CA LEU A 139 29.87 1.83 30.94
C LEU A 139 28.59 1.03 30.69
N VAL A 140 27.42 1.68 30.88
CA VAL A 140 26.11 1.09 30.58
C VAL A 140 25.35 2.02 29.63
N ASN A 141 24.95 1.50 28.49
CA ASN A 141 24.15 2.27 27.50
C ASN A 141 22.89 1.51 27.16
N GLY A 142 21.74 2.17 27.29
CA GLY A 142 20.43 1.69 26.89
C GLY A 142 19.77 2.65 25.89
N ASN A 143 19.37 2.16 24.73
CA ASN A 143 18.63 2.95 23.75
C ASN A 143 17.30 2.25 23.43
N ALA A 144 16.20 2.99 23.53
CA ALA A 144 14.90 2.55 23.07
C ALA A 144 14.39 3.55 22.01
N VAL A 145 14.22 3.09 20.79
CA VAL A 145 13.70 3.91 19.69
C VAL A 145 12.46 3.25 19.11
N ILE A 146 11.34 3.96 19.20
CA ILE A 146 10.06 3.50 18.66
C ILE A 146 9.63 4.52 17.61
N VAL A 147 9.53 4.07 16.37
CA VAL A 147 9.12 4.90 15.23
C VAL A 147 7.90 4.25 14.58
N THR A 148 6.80 4.98 14.55
CA THR A 148 5.56 4.48 13.96
C THR A 148 5.00 5.50 12.98
N ALA A 149 4.93 5.13 11.72
CA ALA A 149 4.24 5.88 10.68
C ALA A 149 2.93 5.17 10.33
N THR A 150 1.82 5.86 10.46
CA THR A 150 0.49 5.29 10.30
C THR A 150 -0.31 6.12 9.31
N ALA A 151 -1.07 5.46 8.45
CA ALA A 151 -2.07 6.11 7.62
C ALA A 151 -3.33 5.25 7.53
N ALA A 152 -4.47 5.86 7.27
CA ALA A 152 -5.75 5.17 7.07
C ALA A 152 -6.22 4.31 8.27
N LYS A 153 -5.83 4.67 9.50
CA LYS A 153 -6.14 3.89 10.71
C LYS A 153 -7.43 4.31 11.42
N GLY A 154 -8.04 5.43 11.01
CA GLY A 154 -9.32 5.89 11.58
C GLY A 154 -10.49 4.93 11.29
N THR A 155 -11.63 5.18 11.93
CA THR A 155 -12.85 4.34 11.82
C THR A 155 -13.31 4.13 10.38
N ASN A 156 -13.09 5.12 9.50
CA ASN A 156 -13.45 5.07 8.09
C ASN A 156 -12.27 4.73 7.17
N GLY A 157 -11.03 4.72 7.69
CA GLY A 157 -9.83 4.56 6.88
C GLY A 157 -9.59 5.73 5.91
N LYS A 158 -8.79 5.47 4.87
CA LYS A 158 -8.63 6.37 3.71
C LYS A 158 -9.63 5.96 2.62
N VAL A 159 -10.51 6.87 2.26
CA VAL A 159 -11.57 6.63 1.28
C VAL A 159 -11.35 7.51 0.05
N THR A 160 -11.34 6.89 -1.14
CA THR A 160 -11.24 7.61 -2.42
C THR A 160 -12.35 7.10 -3.34
N LYS A 161 -13.36 7.94 -3.64
CA LYS A 161 -14.54 7.51 -4.40
C LYS A 161 -14.85 8.43 -5.57
N ALA A 162 -15.09 7.83 -6.74
CA ALA A 162 -15.63 8.51 -7.91
C ALA A 162 -16.86 7.75 -8.44
N TYR A 163 -18.03 8.40 -8.53
CA TYR A 163 -19.20 7.65 -8.96
C TYR A 163 -20.31 8.46 -9.62
N VAL A 164 -21.13 7.75 -10.44
CA VAL A 164 -22.42 8.19 -10.94
C VAL A 164 -23.51 7.45 -10.15
N GLY A 165 -24.36 8.20 -9.46
CA GLY A 165 -25.45 7.67 -8.62
C GLY A 165 -26.56 7.01 -9.42
N ARG A 166 -27.41 6.24 -8.76
CA ARG A 166 -28.44 5.37 -9.37
C ARG A 166 -29.44 6.12 -10.27
N ASP A 167 -29.87 7.30 -9.84
CA ASP A 167 -30.90 8.08 -10.56
C ASP A 167 -30.27 9.16 -11.45
N SER A 168 -28.97 9.08 -11.72
CA SER A 168 -28.21 10.06 -12.47
C SER A 168 -27.86 9.57 -13.87
N GLU A 169 -27.77 10.52 -14.79
CA GLU A 169 -27.45 10.28 -16.19
C GLU A 169 -26.22 11.09 -16.61
N VAL A 170 -25.27 10.45 -17.27
CA VAL A 170 -24.05 11.09 -17.76
C VAL A 170 -23.85 10.78 -19.24
N TYR A 171 -23.66 11.84 -20.04
CA TYR A 171 -23.55 11.77 -21.48
C TYR A 171 -22.28 12.46 -21.98
N ALA A 172 -21.39 11.71 -22.64
CA ALA A 172 -20.23 12.23 -23.37
C ALA A 172 -20.50 12.20 -24.87
N ASN A 173 -21.41 13.06 -25.34
CA ASN A 173 -22.03 12.97 -26.67
C ASN A 173 -21.64 14.14 -27.58
N GLY A 174 -20.44 14.65 -27.50
CA GLY A 174 -20.05 15.78 -28.33
C GLY A 174 -19.87 15.45 -29.82
N VAL A 175 -20.12 16.43 -30.66
CA VAL A 175 -19.73 16.41 -32.08
C VAL A 175 -18.32 16.96 -32.20
N THR A 176 -17.42 16.27 -32.88
CA THR A 176 -16.06 16.71 -33.16
C THR A 176 -16.04 17.89 -34.12
N GLU A 177 -15.44 18.99 -33.74
CA GLU A 177 -15.02 20.02 -34.71
C GLU A 177 -13.60 19.77 -35.24
N ASN A 178 -12.79 18.87 -34.64
CA ASN A 178 -11.46 18.51 -35.12
C ASN A 178 -11.17 17.02 -34.77
N GLU A 179 -10.51 16.33 -35.68
CA GLU A 179 -10.19 14.89 -35.65
C GLU A 179 -9.39 14.38 -34.44
N ASN A 180 -8.95 15.26 -33.56
CA ASN A 180 -8.12 14.91 -32.38
C ASN A 180 -8.85 15.00 -31.03
N THR A 181 -10.16 15.27 -30.99
CA THR A 181 -10.88 15.34 -29.73
C THR A 181 -11.45 13.96 -29.37
N VAL A 182 -10.76 13.25 -28.50
CA VAL A 182 -11.21 11.95 -27.96
C VAL A 182 -12.40 12.22 -27.03
N HIS A 183 -13.60 11.92 -27.51
CA HIS A 183 -14.82 11.96 -26.70
C HIS A 183 -14.81 10.76 -25.78
N SER A 184 -14.80 10.96 -24.49
CA SER A 184 -14.83 9.87 -23.51
C SER A 184 -15.52 10.29 -22.24
N LEU A 185 -16.12 9.30 -21.59
CA LEU A 185 -16.56 9.36 -20.21
C LEU A 185 -15.52 8.68 -19.33
N LYS A 186 -15.02 9.36 -18.31
CA LYS A 186 -14.12 8.79 -17.33
C LYS A 186 -14.65 8.98 -15.92
N VAL A 187 -14.82 7.88 -15.19
CA VAL A 187 -15.08 7.84 -13.75
C VAL A 187 -13.87 7.17 -13.10
N SER A 188 -13.06 7.91 -12.35
CA SER A 188 -11.79 7.39 -11.84
C SER A 188 -11.56 7.78 -10.39
N ALA A 189 -11.30 6.78 -9.56
CA ALA A 189 -10.81 6.92 -8.21
C ALA A 189 -9.34 6.44 -8.14
N GLU A 190 -8.43 7.31 -7.72
CA GLU A 190 -7.02 6.96 -7.56
C GLU A 190 -6.54 7.34 -6.16
N SER A 191 -6.03 6.35 -5.43
CA SER A 191 -5.42 6.49 -4.13
C SER A 191 -3.93 6.15 -4.22
N ASN A 192 -3.08 7.08 -3.78
CA ASN A 192 -1.66 6.86 -3.63
C ASN A 192 -1.26 7.12 -2.17
N LEU A 193 -0.69 6.12 -1.53
CA LEU A 193 -0.26 6.19 -0.14
C LEU A 193 1.21 5.77 -0.03
N THR A 194 2.03 6.68 0.48
CA THR A 194 3.44 6.41 0.78
C THR A 194 3.68 6.57 2.27
N ILE A 195 4.16 5.50 2.93
CA ILE A 195 4.44 5.48 4.36
C ILE A 195 5.90 5.09 4.57
N THR A 196 6.63 5.92 5.30
CA THR A 196 8.05 5.67 5.61
C THR A 196 8.28 5.79 7.10
N ALA A 197 8.85 4.75 7.69
CA ALA A 197 9.35 4.77 9.06
C ALA A 197 10.82 4.37 9.06
N LYS A 198 11.70 5.18 9.66
CA LYS A 198 13.14 4.91 9.63
C LYS A 198 13.87 5.29 10.89
N VAL A 199 14.84 4.46 11.23
CA VAL A 199 15.92 4.77 12.17
C VAL A 199 17.21 4.77 11.35
N PRO A 200 17.78 5.94 11.04
CA PRO A 200 19.07 6.03 10.36
C PRO A 200 20.18 5.50 11.27
N GLU A 201 21.36 5.28 10.71
CA GLU A 201 22.49 4.66 11.38
C GLU A 201 22.70 5.22 12.80
N THR A 202 22.59 4.33 13.80
CA THR A 202 22.82 4.64 15.20
C THR A 202 24.09 3.94 15.67
N LYS A 203 25.10 4.72 16.07
CA LYS A 203 26.39 4.21 16.57
C LYS A 203 26.46 4.32 18.07
N SER A 204 26.79 3.23 18.73
CA SER A 204 26.95 3.25 20.16
C SER A 204 28.15 2.39 20.63
N ILE A 205 29.03 2.92 21.57
CA ILE A 205 30.23 2.26 22.11
C ILE A 205 30.18 2.27 23.65
N GLY A 206 30.35 1.13 24.33
CA GLY A 206 30.34 1.04 25.81
C GLY A 206 30.61 -0.35 26.33
N ALA A 207 30.79 -0.50 27.65
CA ALA A 207 31.07 -1.83 28.24
C ALA A 207 29.84 -2.74 28.16
N LEU A 208 28.65 -2.27 28.58
CA LEU A 208 27.39 -2.98 28.46
C LEU A 208 26.44 -2.17 27.58
N LYS A 209 25.97 -2.79 26.52
CA LYS A 209 25.06 -2.16 25.54
C LYS A 209 23.84 -2.98 25.31
N LEU A 210 22.68 -2.32 25.50
CA LEU A 210 21.38 -2.89 25.23
C LEU A 210 20.56 -1.89 24.41
N GLY A 211 20.00 -2.34 23.30
CA GLY A 211 19.14 -1.50 22.44
C GLY A 211 17.85 -2.21 22.04
N VAL A 212 16.74 -1.48 22.07
CA VAL A 212 15.47 -1.94 21.52
C VAL A 212 15.03 -0.94 20.46
N PHE A 213 14.90 -1.42 19.24
CA PHE A 213 14.51 -0.60 18.10
C PHE A 213 13.27 -1.22 17.44
N LEU A 214 12.17 -0.46 17.45
CA LEU A 214 10.94 -0.85 16.82
C LEU A 214 10.57 0.20 15.78
N VAL A 215 10.60 -0.19 14.52
CA VAL A 215 10.18 0.65 13.41
C VAL A 215 8.97 0.01 12.73
N LYS A 216 7.90 0.77 12.59
CA LYS A 216 6.65 0.23 12.08
C LYS A 216 5.98 1.21 11.12
N THR A 217 5.56 0.69 9.94
CA THR A 217 4.57 1.35 9.09
C THR A 217 3.24 0.61 9.17
N ILE A 218 2.15 1.36 9.16
CA ILE A 218 0.81 0.80 9.17
C ILE A 218 -0.04 1.56 8.15
N ALA A 219 -0.38 0.90 7.04
CA ALA A 219 -1.52 1.26 6.24
C ALA A 219 -2.75 0.54 6.83
N GLY A 220 -3.65 1.26 7.44
CA GLY A 220 -4.90 0.71 7.97
C GLY A 220 -5.83 0.26 6.83
N LYS A 221 -7.07 0.74 6.83
CA LYS A 221 -8.02 0.43 5.77
C LYS A 221 -7.95 1.48 4.67
N THR A 222 -7.63 1.09 3.43
CA THR A 222 -7.85 1.90 2.22
C THR A 222 -9.05 1.36 1.44
N ASP A 223 -9.89 2.25 0.89
CA ASP A 223 -11.07 1.90 0.12
C ASP A 223 -11.17 2.83 -1.11
N THR A 224 -10.70 2.33 -2.24
CA THR A 224 -10.71 3.05 -3.52
C THR A 224 -11.80 2.47 -4.40
N TRP A 225 -12.81 3.29 -4.72
CA TRP A 225 -14.02 2.82 -5.37
C TRP A 225 -14.43 3.73 -6.53
N ALA A 226 -14.59 3.13 -7.72
CA ALA A 226 -15.17 3.79 -8.87
C ALA A 226 -16.47 3.09 -9.30
N ALA A 227 -17.55 3.84 -9.56
CA ALA A 227 -18.82 3.20 -9.87
C ALA A 227 -19.69 3.97 -10.87
N ILE A 228 -20.46 3.20 -11.65
CA ILE A 228 -21.62 3.68 -12.37
C ILE A 228 -22.83 2.88 -11.89
N LEU A 229 -23.71 3.56 -11.14
CA LEU A 229 -24.93 2.96 -10.60
C LEU A 229 -26.17 3.35 -11.39
N GLY A 230 -26.08 4.38 -12.23
CA GLY A 230 -27.12 4.93 -13.07
C GLY A 230 -26.85 4.71 -14.56
N LYS A 231 -27.07 5.76 -15.37
CA LYS A 231 -26.92 5.70 -16.82
C LYS A 231 -25.69 6.47 -17.30
N ALA A 232 -24.90 5.83 -18.18
CA ALA A 232 -23.70 6.40 -18.78
C ALA A 232 -23.65 6.09 -20.28
N GLU A 233 -23.60 7.13 -21.12
CA GLU A 233 -23.48 6.97 -22.58
C GLU A 233 -22.32 7.80 -23.13
N SER A 234 -21.59 7.26 -24.09
CA SER A 234 -20.50 7.94 -24.79
C SER A 234 -20.54 7.67 -26.28
N THR A 235 -20.24 8.69 -27.08
CA THR A 235 -20.02 8.55 -28.53
C THR A 235 -18.63 7.96 -28.85
N ASN A 236 -17.79 7.73 -27.87
CA ASN A 236 -16.52 7.01 -27.99
C ASN A 236 -16.38 6.02 -26.82
N ASP A 237 -15.45 6.22 -25.90
CA ASP A 237 -15.11 5.26 -24.87
C ASP A 237 -15.75 5.60 -23.51
N ILE A 238 -15.89 4.58 -22.66
CA ILE A 238 -16.25 4.70 -21.24
C ILE A 238 -15.16 4.02 -20.40
N PHE A 239 -14.61 4.76 -19.44
CA PHE A 239 -13.63 4.26 -18.48
C PHE A 239 -14.18 4.35 -17.05
N VAL A 240 -14.15 3.24 -16.32
CA VAL A 240 -14.49 3.16 -14.88
C VAL A 240 -13.31 2.55 -14.18
N LEU A 241 -12.50 3.35 -13.51
CA LEU A 241 -11.18 2.94 -13.03
C LEU A 241 -11.04 3.17 -11.53
N ALA A 242 -10.67 2.15 -10.79
CA ALA A 242 -10.27 2.25 -9.39
C ALA A 242 -8.83 1.77 -9.25
N THR A 243 -7.95 2.62 -8.73
CA THR A 243 -6.53 2.27 -8.55
C THR A 243 -6.09 2.64 -7.13
N ASP A 244 -5.69 1.63 -6.37
CA ASP A 244 -5.14 1.81 -5.03
C ASP A 244 -3.67 1.42 -4.99
N LYS A 245 -2.80 2.37 -4.66
CA LYS A 245 -1.35 2.18 -4.58
C LYS A 245 -0.86 2.45 -3.17
N ILE A 246 -0.17 1.48 -2.59
CA ILE A 246 0.49 1.59 -1.29
C ILE A 246 1.98 1.33 -1.45
N THR A 247 2.78 2.23 -0.91
CA THR A 247 4.23 2.05 -0.76
C THR A 247 4.60 2.19 0.71
N GLU A 248 5.16 1.14 1.30
CA GLU A 248 5.62 1.13 2.69
C GLU A 248 7.11 0.83 2.77
N THR A 249 7.83 1.60 3.58
CA THR A 249 9.25 1.39 3.82
C THR A 249 9.57 1.51 5.30
N SER A 250 10.08 0.44 5.89
CA SER A 250 10.63 0.44 7.26
C SER A 250 12.12 0.07 7.22
N ASN A 251 12.97 0.96 7.71
CA ASN A 251 14.42 0.77 7.70
C ASN A 251 15.05 1.02 9.06
N VAL A 252 15.93 0.11 9.49
CA VAL A 252 16.72 0.20 10.73
C VAL A 252 18.17 -0.14 10.46
N GLU A 253 19.07 0.78 10.79
CA GLU A 253 20.53 0.58 10.69
C GLU A 253 21.19 0.80 12.05
N LEU A 254 21.84 -0.24 12.60
CA LEU A 254 22.42 -0.22 13.93
C LEU A 254 23.88 -0.69 13.92
N PHE A 255 24.66 -0.02 14.73
CA PHE A 255 26.02 -0.43 15.07
C PHE A 255 26.25 -0.35 16.57
N SER A 256 26.69 -1.42 17.20
CA SER A 256 27.03 -1.46 18.60
C SER A 256 28.39 -2.12 18.84
N ALA A 257 29.18 -1.57 19.78
CA ALA A 257 30.44 -2.17 20.18
C ALA A 257 30.63 -2.07 21.70
N GLY A 258 31.08 -3.17 22.36
CA GLY A 258 31.25 -3.20 23.82
C GLY A 258 31.75 -4.53 24.36
N LEU A 259 32.01 -4.64 25.66
CA LEU A 259 32.30 -5.94 26.28
C LEU A 259 31.12 -6.89 26.15
N VAL A 260 29.89 -6.36 26.37
CA VAL A 260 28.65 -7.05 26.05
C VAL A 260 27.82 -6.11 25.18
N ALA A 261 27.55 -6.52 23.96
CA ALA A 261 26.76 -5.73 23.01
C ALA A 261 25.58 -6.58 22.51
N GLY A 262 24.38 -6.03 22.53
CA GLY A 262 23.19 -6.72 22.03
C GLY A 262 21.99 -5.84 21.97
N GLY A 263 21.00 -6.30 21.22
CA GLY A 263 19.74 -5.59 21.05
C GLY A 263 18.68 -6.49 20.40
N ALA A 264 17.46 -6.03 20.49
CA ALA A 264 16.34 -6.57 19.75
C ALA A 264 15.85 -5.48 18.80
N SER A 265 15.86 -5.76 17.52
CA SER A 265 15.45 -4.80 16.50
C SER A 265 14.37 -5.39 15.60
N ARG A 266 13.31 -4.63 15.37
CA ARG A 266 12.22 -5.06 14.52
C ARG A 266 11.81 -3.96 13.57
N ALA A 267 11.74 -4.29 12.29
CA ALA A 267 11.07 -3.50 11.26
C ALA A 267 9.82 -4.23 10.78
N GLU A 268 8.70 -3.54 10.75
CA GLU A 268 7.42 -4.14 10.37
C GLU A 268 6.64 -3.21 9.46
N ASN A 269 6.18 -3.72 8.31
CA ASN A 269 5.15 -3.10 7.49
C ASN A 269 3.86 -3.89 7.64
N THR A 270 2.74 -3.18 7.77
CA THR A 270 1.43 -3.80 7.90
C THR A 270 0.42 -3.07 7.03
N VAL A 271 -0.06 -3.72 5.98
CA VAL A 271 -1.25 -3.33 5.23
C VAL A 271 -2.43 -4.14 5.77
N GLU A 272 -3.27 -3.51 6.60
CA GLU A 272 -4.37 -4.20 7.27
C GLU A 272 -5.48 -4.59 6.29
N SER A 273 -5.83 -3.67 5.36
CA SER A 273 -6.84 -3.93 4.32
C SER A 273 -6.72 -2.91 3.20
N GLN A 274 -6.09 -3.30 2.11
CA GLN A 274 -6.08 -2.53 0.86
C GLN A 274 -7.22 -2.99 -0.04
N ASN A 275 -8.16 -2.10 -0.38
CA ASN A 275 -9.28 -2.41 -1.24
C ASN A 275 -9.31 -1.51 -2.47
N SER A 276 -9.35 -2.11 -3.65
CA SER A 276 -9.70 -1.42 -4.90
C SER A 276 -10.91 -2.10 -5.52
N SER A 277 -11.94 -1.32 -5.83
CA SER A 277 -13.16 -1.90 -6.39
C SER A 277 -13.77 -1.04 -7.48
N VAL A 278 -14.25 -1.71 -8.53
CA VAL A 278 -15.13 -1.13 -9.54
C VAL A 278 -16.50 -1.76 -9.44
N GLN A 279 -17.54 -0.93 -9.48
CA GLN A 279 -18.91 -1.40 -9.44
C GLN A 279 -19.73 -0.81 -10.58
N ILE A 280 -20.41 -1.67 -11.34
CA ILE A 280 -21.52 -1.30 -12.19
C ILE A 280 -22.79 -1.78 -11.48
N GLY A 281 -23.64 -0.85 -11.05
CA GLY A 281 -24.77 -1.14 -10.16
C GLY A 281 -25.91 -1.92 -10.81
N ASP A 282 -26.83 -2.42 -9.98
CA ASP A 282 -28.02 -3.13 -10.46
C ASP A 282 -28.85 -2.21 -11.38
N GLY A 283 -29.22 -2.72 -12.55
CA GLY A 283 -30.01 -2.00 -13.54
C GLY A 283 -29.25 -0.87 -14.27
N ALA A 284 -27.96 -0.71 -14.02
CA ALA A 284 -27.17 0.32 -14.67
C ALA A 284 -27.06 0.09 -16.19
N VAL A 285 -26.98 1.20 -16.93
CA VAL A 285 -26.87 1.18 -18.40
C VAL A 285 -25.58 1.89 -18.82
N LEU A 286 -24.68 1.15 -19.45
CA LEU A 286 -23.47 1.68 -20.07
C LEU A 286 -23.53 1.45 -21.58
N LYS A 287 -23.45 2.53 -22.36
CA LYS A 287 -23.45 2.44 -23.83
C LYS A 287 -22.31 3.29 -24.39
N ALA A 288 -21.39 2.66 -25.09
CA ALA A 288 -20.31 3.32 -25.81
C ALA A 288 -20.38 2.99 -27.30
N TRP A 289 -19.94 3.92 -28.15
CA TRP A 289 -19.67 3.58 -29.54
C TRP A 289 -18.34 2.84 -29.66
N GLY A 290 -17.32 3.28 -28.94
CA GLY A 290 -15.98 2.68 -28.80
C GLY A 290 -15.88 1.68 -27.64
N ASN A 291 -14.78 1.72 -26.92
CA ASN A 291 -14.44 0.75 -25.87
C ASN A 291 -15.16 1.04 -24.55
N ILE A 292 -15.39 0.00 -23.75
CA ILE A 292 -15.78 0.09 -22.35
C ILE A 292 -14.73 -0.64 -21.51
N GLN A 293 -14.08 0.08 -20.60
CA GLN A 293 -13.13 -0.49 -19.66
C GLN A 293 -13.61 -0.24 -18.22
N ALA A 294 -13.81 -1.32 -17.48
CA ALA A 294 -14.09 -1.27 -16.06
C ALA A 294 -12.98 -2.06 -15.33
N GLN A 295 -12.08 -1.35 -14.66
CA GLN A 295 -10.87 -1.97 -14.12
C GLN A 295 -10.60 -1.52 -12.68
N ALA A 296 -10.48 -2.50 -11.78
CA ALA A 296 -9.97 -2.32 -10.42
C ALA A 296 -8.52 -2.81 -10.35
N VAL A 297 -7.64 -2.00 -9.79
CA VAL A 297 -6.21 -2.31 -9.66
C VAL A 297 -5.73 -2.07 -8.25
N THR A 298 -5.02 -3.04 -7.66
CA THR A 298 -4.21 -2.83 -6.46
C THR A 298 -2.73 -2.96 -6.78
N LYS A 299 -1.93 -2.05 -6.21
CA LYS A 299 -0.48 -2.11 -6.25
C LYS A 299 0.09 -1.96 -4.85
N THR A 300 0.98 -2.87 -4.44
CA THR A 300 1.64 -2.81 -3.14
C THR A 300 3.13 -2.98 -3.30
N ASN A 301 3.90 -2.00 -2.84
CA ASN A 301 5.34 -2.10 -2.67
C ASN A 301 5.65 -1.95 -1.19
N ALA A 302 6.12 -3.03 -0.55
CA ALA A 302 6.42 -3.03 0.87
C ALA A 302 7.84 -3.54 1.10
N GLN A 303 8.70 -2.68 1.64
CA GLN A 303 10.09 -3.03 1.93
C GLN A 303 10.39 -2.86 3.41
N THR A 304 10.83 -3.95 4.04
CA THR A 304 11.42 -3.91 5.39
C THR A 304 12.88 -4.29 5.31
N GLN A 305 13.74 -3.47 5.90
CA GLN A 305 15.18 -3.73 5.96
C GLN A 305 15.72 -3.47 7.36
N ILE A 306 16.42 -4.45 7.91
CA ILE A 306 17.17 -4.31 9.15
C ILE A 306 18.61 -4.73 8.93
N GLN A 307 19.53 -3.87 9.39
CA GLN A 307 20.94 -4.17 9.49
C GLN A 307 21.41 -3.91 10.93
N ASP A 308 21.93 -4.92 11.59
CA ASP A 308 22.50 -4.80 12.92
C ASP A 308 23.91 -5.41 12.94
N ALA A 309 24.86 -4.63 13.45
CA ALA A 309 26.23 -5.05 13.62
C ALA A 309 26.67 -4.87 15.07
N ALA A 310 27.01 -5.97 15.75
CA ALA A 310 27.42 -5.99 17.15
C ALA A 310 28.85 -6.60 17.34
N TYR A 311 29.72 -5.87 17.99
CA TYR A 311 31.11 -6.30 18.23
C TYR A 311 31.46 -6.23 19.72
N GLY A 312 32.14 -7.29 20.26
CA GLY A 312 32.55 -7.28 21.67
C GLY A 312 32.97 -8.62 22.24
N GLY A 313 33.07 -8.74 23.57
CA GLY A 313 33.35 -9.99 24.25
C GLY A 313 32.17 -10.97 24.17
N GLY A 314 30.93 -10.47 24.37
CA GLY A 314 29.69 -11.20 24.15
C GLY A 314 28.72 -10.38 23.27
N THR A 315 28.13 -11.01 22.25
CA THR A 315 27.19 -10.31 21.37
C THR A 315 25.90 -11.10 21.15
N ASN A 316 24.78 -10.39 21.10
CA ASN A 316 23.47 -10.93 20.68
C ASN A 316 22.85 -10.00 19.66
N CYS A 317 22.69 -10.50 18.44
CA CYS A 317 22.04 -9.80 17.32
C CYS A 317 20.70 -10.49 17.01
N SER A 318 19.61 -10.03 17.60
CA SER A 318 18.26 -10.50 17.29
C SER A 318 17.55 -9.46 16.45
N VAL A 319 17.37 -9.73 15.18
CA VAL A 319 16.73 -8.82 14.22
C VAL A 319 15.55 -9.48 13.54
N GLU A 320 14.42 -8.80 13.46
CA GLU A 320 13.22 -9.29 12.80
C GLU A 320 12.72 -8.26 11.77
N SER A 321 12.65 -8.67 10.51
CA SER A 321 12.06 -7.95 9.42
C SER A 321 10.75 -8.63 9.02
N LYS A 322 9.64 -7.88 8.97
CA LYS A 322 8.32 -8.48 8.76
C LYS A 322 7.41 -7.63 7.88
N ASN A 323 6.76 -8.28 6.92
CA ASN A 323 5.65 -7.69 6.14
C ASN A 323 4.37 -8.50 6.37
N ASN A 324 3.29 -7.82 6.74
CA ASN A 324 1.94 -8.38 6.84
C ASN A 324 1.04 -7.63 5.86
N ILE A 325 0.64 -8.27 4.79
CA ILE A 325 -0.09 -7.62 3.71
C ILE A 325 -1.42 -8.32 3.46
N THR A 326 -2.52 -7.56 3.55
CA THR A 326 -3.85 -8.03 3.17
C THR A 326 -4.42 -7.08 2.11
N ARG A 327 -4.80 -7.63 0.95
CA ARG A 327 -5.38 -6.85 -0.13
C ARG A 327 -6.55 -7.53 -0.81
N LYS A 328 -7.44 -6.71 -1.38
CA LYS A 328 -8.60 -7.15 -2.13
C LYS A 328 -8.80 -6.29 -3.37
N THR A 329 -8.92 -6.92 -4.51
CA THR A 329 -9.25 -6.28 -5.79
C THR A 329 -10.54 -6.85 -6.30
N SER A 330 -11.53 -6.01 -6.61
CA SER A 330 -12.83 -6.52 -7.01
C SER A 330 -13.47 -5.73 -8.14
N LEU A 331 -14.00 -6.45 -9.11
CA LEU A 331 -14.96 -5.96 -10.09
C LEU A 331 -16.32 -6.58 -9.78
N VAL A 332 -17.34 -5.75 -9.65
CA VAL A 332 -18.72 -6.20 -9.39
C VAL A 332 -19.66 -5.60 -10.43
N ILE A 333 -20.20 -6.43 -11.28
CA ILE A 333 -21.28 -6.10 -12.20
C ILE A 333 -22.59 -6.59 -11.57
N GLY A 334 -23.52 -5.68 -11.33
CA GLY A 334 -24.79 -5.97 -10.68
C GLY A 334 -25.78 -6.78 -11.52
N ASN A 335 -27.01 -6.91 -11.03
CA ASN A 335 -28.07 -7.62 -11.72
C ASN A 335 -28.77 -6.71 -12.75
N ASN A 336 -29.31 -7.30 -13.82
CA ASN A 336 -30.06 -6.61 -14.86
C ASN A 336 -29.31 -5.42 -15.50
N VAL A 337 -28.00 -5.48 -15.54
CA VAL A 337 -27.18 -4.44 -16.19
C VAL A 337 -27.27 -4.54 -17.71
N ASN A 338 -27.10 -3.39 -18.39
CA ASN A 338 -26.95 -3.37 -19.83
C ASN A 338 -25.65 -2.66 -20.22
N ILE A 339 -24.65 -3.42 -20.65
CA ILE A 339 -23.34 -2.92 -21.07
C ILE A 339 -23.20 -3.20 -22.56
N THR A 340 -23.11 -2.15 -23.40
CA THR A 340 -23.05 -2.29 -24.85
C THR A 340 -21.93 -1.44 -25.43
N SER A 341 -20.99 -2.07 -26.13
CA SER A 341 -20.05 -1.44 -27.05
C SER A 341 -20.50 -1.68 -28.48
N VAL A 342 -20.64 -0.61 -29.28
CA VAL A 342 -21.17 -0.72 -30.65
C VAL A 342 -20.15 -1.30 -31.60
N ILE A 343 -18.88 -0.82 -31.55
CA ILE A 343 -17.79 -1.26 -32.45
C ILE A 343 -16.48 -1.59 -31.71
N GLY A 344 -16.40 -1.31 -30.42
CA GLY A 344 -15.18 -1.49 -29.60
C GLY A 344 -15.22 -2.72 -28.71
N ASN A 345 -14.23 -2.82 -27.87
CA ASN A 345 -14.04 -3.90 -26.92
C ASN A 345 -14.70 -3.59 -25.57
N ILE A 346 -14.99 -4.62 -24.81
CA ILE A 346 -15.39 -4.53 -23.40
C ILE A 346 -14.35 -5.26 -22.55
N GLU A 347 -13.69 -4.54 -21.64
CA GLU A 347 -12.75 -5.07 -20.69
C GLU A 347 -13.28 -4.87 -19.27
N LEU A 348 -13.52 -5.98 -18.56
CA LEU A 348 -14.03 -6.06 -17.21
C LEU A 348 -12.98 -6.76 -16.34
N LEU A 349 -12.13 -6.00 -15.65
CA LEU A 349 -10.92 -6.52 -15.04
C LEU A 349 -10.86 -6.23 -13.54
N ALA A 350 -10.49 -7.23 -12.74
CA ALA A 350 -9.95 -7.06 -11.41
C ALA A 350 -8.49 -7.55 -11.43
N GLU A 351 -7.54 -6.67 -11.16
CA GLU A 351 -6.14 -6.98 -11.41
C GLU A 351 -5.22 -6.51 -10.27
N GLU A 352 -4.26 -7.33 -9.92
CA GLU A 352 -3.10 -6.90 -9.15
C GLU A 352 -1.99 -6.45 -10.09
N ASP A 353 -1.46 -5.25 -9.86
CA ASP A 353 -0.38 -4.71 -10.68
C ASP A 353 0.85 -5.63 -10.64
N LYS A 354 1.32 -6.04 -11.81
CA LYS A 354 2.48 -6.93 -11.99
C LYS A 354 3.80 -6.37 -11.45
N THR A 355 3.86 -5.08 -11.13
CA THR A 355 5.02 -4.43 -10.52
C THR A 355 4.92 -4.32 -9.01
N SER A 356 3.92 -4.98 -8.39
CA SER A 356 3.86 -5.13 -6.94
C SER A 356 5.03 -5.96 -6.43
N HIS A 357 5.74 -5.45 -5.41
CA HIS A 357 6.91 -6.11 -4.84
C HIS A 357 6.91 -6.02 -3.31
N ILE A 358 7.10 -7.14 -2.63
CA ILE A 358 7.12 -7.21 -1.17
C ILE A 358 8.43 -7.86 -0.74
N GLU A 359 9.25 -7.09 -0.03
CA GLU A 359 10.59 -7.49 0.35
C GLU A 359 10.80 -7.39 1.86
N SER A 360 11.39 -8.43 2.46
CA SER A 360 11.76 -8.50 3.86
C SER A 360 13.23 -8.92 3.99
N ILE A 361 14.09 -8.02 4.45
CA ILE A 361 15.53 -8.27 4.60
C ILE A 361 15.94 -8.09 6.06
N ALA A 362 16.55 -9.13 6.63
CA ALA A 362 17.13 -9.10 7.96
C ALA A 362 18.60 -9.50 7.91
N THR A 363 19.51 -8.60 8.28
CA THR A 363 20.94 -8.84 8.29
C THR A 363 21.51 -8.65 9.69
N GLY A 364 22.19 -9.67 10.21
CA GLY A 364 22.89 -9.63 11.50
C GLY A 364 24.38 -9.90 11.32
N SER A 365 25.23 -9.05 11.87
CA SER A 365 26.69 -9.24 11.89
C SER A 365 27.23 -9.19 13.33
N SER A 366 28.17 -10.05 13.68
CA SER A 366 28.81 -10.00 14.99
C SER A 366 30.27 -10.47 14.97
N GLY A 367 31.07 -9.82 15.80
CA GLY A 367 32.46 -10.25 16.09
C GLY A 367 32.67 -10.29 17.59
N SER A 368 32.86 -11.50 18.19
CA SER A 368 32.91 -11.64 19.64
C SER A 368 33.55 -12.97 20.10
N VAL A 369 33.82 -13.11 21.39
CA VAL A 369 34.18 -14.41 21.99
C VAL A 369 32.95 -15.32 22.00
N TYR A 370 31.76 -14.77 22.34
CA TYR A 370 30.50 -15.49 22.28
C TYR A 370 29.48 -14.73 21.44
N ALA A 371 28.91 -15.36 20.40
CA ALA A 371 27.90 -14.76 19.54
C ALA A 371 26.58 -15.55 19.58
N GLY A 372 25.48 -14.85 19.81
CA GLY A 372 24.12 -15.42 19.82
C GLY A 372 23.14 -14.65 18.97
N GLY A 373 21.91 -15.19 18.86
CA GLY A 373 20.81 -14.60 18.11
C GLY A 373 20.86 -14.88 16.61
N GLY A 374 20.01 -14.22 15.88
CA GLY A 374 19.98 -14.34 14.41
C GLY A 374 18.88 -13.52 13.75
N PRO A 375 19.05 -13.25 12.47
CA PRO A 375 18.08 -12.56 11.66
C PRO A 375 16.88 -13.45 11.32
N LYS A 376 15.70 -12.84 11.34
CA LYS A 376 14.46 -13.42 10.85
C LYS A 376 13.81 -12.49 9.83
N ALA A 377 13.56 -12.99 8.63
CA ALA A 377 12.79 -12.31 7.60
C ALA A 377 11.46 -13.04 7.39
N GLU A 378 10.34 -12.34 7.47
CA GLU A 378 9.01 -12.94 7.39
C GLU A 378 8.08 -12.12 6.48
N ILE A 379 7.35 -12.81 5.61
CA ILE A 379 6.27 -12.24 4.81
C ILE A 379 5.00 -13.06 5.01
N ASN A 380 3.92 -12.40 5.44
CA ASN A 380 2.57 -12.95 5.47
C ASN A 380 1.72 -12.16 4.46
N TYR A 381 1.31 -12.84 3.41
CA TYR A 381 0.62 -12.25 2.29
C TYR A 381 -0.72 -12.92 2.05
N ASN A 382 -1.79 -12.11 2.07
CA ASN A 382 -3.14 -12.56 1.78
C ASN A 382 -3.74 -11.68 0.68
N SER A 383 -4.14 -12.28 -0.41
CA SER A 383 -4.74 -11.58 -1.53
C SER A 383 -6.01 -12.25 -2.03
N THR A 384 -6.99 -11.40 -2.39
CA THR A 384 -8.23 -11.83 -3.00
C THR A 384 -8.54 -10.97 -4.22
N VAL A 385 -8.63 -11.58 -5.39
CA VAL A 385 -8.98 -10.91 -6.65
C VAL A 385 -10.26 -11.53 -7.20
N THR A 386 -11.29 -10.71 -7.40
CA THR A 386 -12.60 -11.20 -7.81
C THR A 386 -13.20 -10.39 -8.95
N ALA A 387 -13.71 -11.07 -9.97
CA ALA A 387 -14.55 -10.50 -11.01
C ALA A 387 -15.92 -11.19 -11.00
N THR A 388 -16.99 -10.47 -10.70
CA THR A 388 -18.32 -11.04 -10.58
C THR A 388 -19.32 -10.33 -11.49
N VAL A 389 -20.16 -11.10 -12.18
CA VAL A 389 -21.25 -10.61 -13.00
C VAL A 389 -22.56 -11.17 -12.46
N GLY A 390 -23.52 -10.31 -12.17
CA GLY A 390 -24.84 -10.66 -11.66
C GLY A 390 -25.74 -11.28 -12.72
N ASN A 391 -27.01 -11.42 -12.37
CA ASN A 391 -28.01 -12.15 -13.15
C ASN A 391 -28.87 -11.22 -14.02
N GLY A 392 -29.42 -11.74 -15.12
CA GLY A 392 -30.42 -11.08 -15.94
C GLY A 392 -29.89 -9.92 -16.80
N GLY A 393 -28.57 -9.76 -16.88
CA GLY A 393 -27.95 -8.66 -17.63
C GLY A 393 -27.71 -8.96 -19.11
N ASN A 394 -27.26 -7.92 -19.84
CA ASN A 394 -26.80 -8.00 -21.21
C ASN A 394 -25.44 -7.31 -21.33
N ILE A 395 -24.41 -8.06 -21.75
CA ILE A 395 -23.07 -7.54 -22.04
C ILE A 395 -22.79 -7.84 -23.51
N ASP A 396 -22.73 -6.80 -24.35
CA ASP A 396 -22.69 -6.93 -25.80
C ASP A 396 -21.53 -6.14 -26.40
N ALA A 397 -20.49 -6.88 -26.84
CA ALA A 397 -19.36 -6.41 -27.64
C ALA A 397 -19.27 -7.19 -28.96
N ARG A 398 -20.41 -7.38 -29.66
CA ARG A 398 -20.50 -8.32 -30.80
C ARG A 398 -19.52 -8.06 -31.95
N TYR A 399 -19.01 -6.84 -32.08
CA TYR A 399 -18.01 -6.46 -33.09
C TYR A 399 -16.61 -6.22 -32.50
N GLY A 400 -16.38 -6.67 -31.28
CA GLY A 400 -15.12 -6.55 -30.58
C GLY A 400 -14.87 -7.67 -29.58
N THR A 401 -13.81 -7.57 -28.85
CA THR A 401 -13.46 -8.56 -27.81
C THR A 401 -14.20 -8.26 -26.51
N LEU A 402 -14.54 -9.31 -25.78
CA LEU A 402 -15.07 -9.23 -24.43
C LEU A 402 -14.16 -10.00 -23.47
N ASP A 403 -13.55 -9.30 -22.55
CA ASP A 403 -12.72 -9.86 -21.51
C ASP A 403 -13.35 -9.66 -20.14
N ILE A 404 -13.54 -10.74 -19.36
CA ILE A 404 -13.98 -10.72 -17.97
C ILE A 404 -12.96 -11.51 -17.17
N LYS A 405 -12.07 -10.82 -16.46
CA LYS A 405 -10.91 -11.48 -15.85
C LYS A 405 -10.65 -11.02 -14.43
N ALA A 406 -10.22 -11.97 -13.59
CA ALA A 406 -9.56 -11.72 -12.32
C ALA A 406 -8.10 -12.18 -12.43
N ILE A 407 -7.15 -11.28 -12.17
CA ILE A 407 -5.73 -11.52 -12.40
C ILE A 407 -4.93 -11.19 -11.14
N ALA A 408 -4.25 -12.16 -10.55
CA ALA A 408 -3.32 -11.96 -9.46
C ALA A 408 -1.87 -11.96 -9.94
N ASN A 409 -1.08 -11.09 -9.33
CA ASN A 409 0.36 -10.99 -9.55
C ASN A 409 1.08 -10.87 -8.19
N THR A 410 2.10 -11.70 -7.95
CA THR A 410 2.75 -11.79 -6.64
C THR A 410 4.27 -11.90 -6.79
N ASP A 411 5.01 -10.96 -6.19
CA ASP A 411 6.47 -10.99 -6.09
C ASP A 411 6.88 -10.79 -4.63
N LEU A 412 7.33 -11.88 -3.97
CA LEU A 412 7.65 -11.95 -2.55
C LEU A 412 9.10 -12.39 -2.36
N TYR A 413 9.89 -11.59 -1.66
CA TYR A 413 11.28 -11.87 -1.37
C TYR A 413 11.60 -11.73 0.11
N ALA A 414 12.02 -12.80 0.77
CA ALA A 414 12.50 -12.80 2.15
C ALA A 414 13.96 -13.26 2.21
N ASP A 415 14.84 -12.46 2.80
CA ASP A 415 16.26 -12.77 2.96
C ASP A 415 16.73 -12.57 4.41
N ALA A 416 17.21 -13.63 5.02
CA ALA A 416 17.80 -13.61 6.35
C ALA A 416 19.28 -13.99 6.28
N TYR A 417 20.17 -13.03 6.55
CA TYR A 417 21.61 -13.22 6.45
C TYR A 417 22.32 -13.00 7.79
N ARG A 418 23.09 -13.98 8.23
CA ARG A 418 23.93 -13.90 9.43
C ARG A 418 25.41 -14.06 9.07
N LYS A 419 26.25 -13.15 9.60
CA LYS A 419 27.70 -13.28 9.58
C LYS A 419 28.23 -13.14 11.00
N ALA A 420 28.89 -14.17 11.51
CA ALA A 420 29.47 -14.16 12.86
C ALA A 420 30.93 -14.62 12.84
N ALA A 421 31.76 -13.93 13.61
CA ALA A 421 33.13 -14.39 13.96
C ALA A 421 33.18 -14.51 15.48
N ALA A 422 33.22 -15.76 16.01
CA ALA A 422 33.17 -15.99 17.43
C ALA A 422 33.94 -17.25 17.85
N ALA A 423 34.46 -17.31 19.07
CA ALA A 423 35.08 -18.56 19.59
C ALA A 423 33.99 -19.60 19.87
N ALA A 424 32.83 -19.19 20.37
CA ALA A 424 31.68 -20.04 20.64
C ALA A 424 30.34 -19.30 20.37
N GLY A 425 29.26 -20.03 20.16
CA GLY A 425 27.95 -19.41 20.04
C GLY A 425 26.88 -20.25 19.30
N SER A 426 25.67 -19.69 19.19
CA SER A 426 24.59 -20.27 18.43
C SER A 426 24.04 -19.20 17.46
N ASN A 427 24.14 -19.47 16.18
CA ASN A 427 23.74 -18.55 15.12
C ASN A 427 22.63 -19.20 14.28
N LYS A 428 21.51 -18.51 14.17
CA LYS A 428 20.33 -18.97 13.40
C LYS A 428 19.87 -17.91 12.43
N SER A 429 19.54 -18.29 11.21
CA SER A 429 18.91 -17.42 10.22
C SER A 429 17.60 -18.05 9.75
N GLU A 430 16.53 -17.28 9.71
CA GLU A 430 15.21 -17.78 9.31
C GLU A 430 14.59 -16.84 8.25
N ALA A 431 14.17 -17.41 7.12
CA ALA A 431 13.39 -16.71 6.11
C ALA A 431 12.08 -17.47 5.85
N ASN A 432 10.94 -16.83 6.12
CA ASN A 432 9.64 -17.45 6.04
C ASN A 432 8.69 -16.63 5.15
N ILE A 433 8.03 -17.29 4.20
CA ILE A 433 6.98 -16.69 3.37
C ILE A 433 5.72 -17.55 3.50
N ASN A 434 4.61 -16.91 3.89
CA ASN A 434 3.28 -17.50 3.88
C ASN A 434 2.43 -16.69 2.89
N SER A 435 2.02 -17.31 1.79
CA SER A 435 1.24 -16.70 0.71
C SER A 435 -0.08 -17.42 0.53
N ASN A 436 -1.19 -16.67 0.65
CA ASN A 436 -2.54 -17.14 0.35
C ASN A 436 -3.12 -16.23 -0.74
N VAL A 437 -3.39 -16.79 -1.91
CA VAL A 437 -3.94 -16.06 -3.05
C VAL A 437 -5.23 -16.72 -3.50
N THR A 438 -6.32 -15.96 -3.54
CA THR A 438 -7.62 -16.41 -4.05
C THR A 438 -8.01 -15.57 -5.26
N VAL A 439 -8.24 -16.22 -6.40
CA VAL A 439 -8.64 -15.57 -7.65
C VAL A 439 -9.93 -16.19 -8.15
N VAL A 440 -10.98 -15.40 -8.30
CA VAL A 440 -12.30 -15.90 -8.66
C VAL A 440 -12.95 -15.07 -9.74
N THR A 441 -13.43 -15.72 -10.80
CA THR A 441 -14.32 -15.12 -11.79
C THR A 441 -15.63 -15.88 -11.80
N ASN A 442 -16.75 -15.19 -11.52
CA ASN A 442 -18.08 -15.79 -11.48
C ASN A 442 -19.08 -15.01 -12.33
N ILE A 443 -19.89 -15.74 -13.11
CA ILE A 443 -20.96 -15.17 -13.93
C ILE A 443 -22.29 -15.84 -13.61
N SER A 444 -23.31 -15.05 -13.29
CA SER A 444 -24.72 -15.46 -13.15
C SER A 444 -24.95 -16.66 -12.22
N LYS A 445 -24.41 -16.61 -11.01
CA LYS A 445 -24.60 -17.67 -10.04
C LYS A 445 -26.03 -17.64 -9.48
N ASN A 446 -26.84 -18.67 -9.77
CA ASN A 446 -28.19 -18.88 -9.22
C ASN A 446 -29.22 -17.77 -9.57
N GLY A 447 -29.55 -17.56 -10.83
CA GLY A 447 -30.56 -16.56 -11.20
C GLY A 447 -30.98 -16.55 -12.66
N ALA A 448 -31.57 -15.43 -13.12
CA ALA A 448 -31.91 -15.23 -14.52
C ALA A 448 -30.66 -15.22 -15.41
N LYS A 449 -30.79 -15.71 -16.64
CA LYS A 449 -29.67 -15.80 -17.57
C LYS A 449 -29.12 -14.43 -17.93
N THR A 450 -27.80 -14.29 -17.91
CA THR A 450 -27.07 -13.12 -18.42
C THR A 450 -26.61 -13.41 -19.84
N ARG A 451 -26.93 -12.51 -20.75
CA ARG A 451 -26.49 -12.58 -22.15
C ARG A 451 -25.07 -11.98 -22.26
N ILE A 452 -24.18 -12.75 -22.88
CA ILE A 452 -22.78 -12.37 -23.08
C ILE A 452 -22.43 -12.59 -24.55
N LEU A 453 -22.07 -11.50 -25.24
CA LEU A 453 -21.70 -11.53 -26.66
C LEU A 453 -20.40 -10.79 -26.91
N GLY A 454 -19.49 -11.42 -27.65
CA GLY A 454 -18.27 -10.83 -28.19
C GLY A 454 -17.85 -11.61 -29.44
N GLU A 455 -17.13 -10.97 -30.36
CA GLU A 455 -16.49 -11.67 -31.47
C GLU A 455 -15.49 -12.72 -30.92
N VAL A 456 -14.74 -12.32 -29.90
CA VAL A 456 -13.93 -13.22 -29.06
C VAL A 456 -14.27 -12.92 -27.61
N THR A 457 -14.60 -13.95 -26.82
CA THR A 457 -14.93 -13.81 -25.42
C THR A 457 -13.95 -14.61 -24.55
N THR A 458 -13.32 -13.93 -23.60
CA THR A 458 -12.43 -14.55 -22.60
C THR A 458 -13.01 -14.34 -21.21
N ILE A 459 -13.25 -15.42 -20.49
CA ILE A 459 -13.68 -15.40 -19.07
C ILE A 459 -12.71 -16.23 -18.28
N GLY A 460 -12.06 -15.65 -17.28
CA GLY A 460 -11.04 -16.42 -16.56
C GLY A 460 -10.53 -15.79 -15.27
N ALA A 461 -10.01 -16.66 -14.43
CA ALA A 461 -9.26 -16.34 -13.23
C ALA A 461 -7.82 -16.80 -13.42
N TYR A 462 -6.84 -15.94 -13.18
CA TYR A 462 -5.43 -16.21 -13.48
C TYR A 462 -4.51 -15.77 -12.36
N ILE A 463 -3.45 -16.54 -12.13
CA ILE A 463 -2.22 -16.07 -11.48
C ILE A 463 -1.18 -16.00 -12.60
N GLU A 464 -0.87 -14.79 -13.08
CA GLU A 464 0.03 -14.62 -14.24
C GLU A 464 1.50 -14.65 -13.85
N ASN A 465 1.86 -13.90 -12.79
CA ASN A 465 3.23 -13.85 -12.30
C ASN A 465 3.24 -14.17 -10.80
N GLN A 466 3.94 -15.23 -10.43
CA GLN A 466 4.17 -15.57 -9.05
C GLN A 466 5.64 -15.91 -8.83
N VAL A 467 6.34 -14.98 -8.16
CA VAL A 467 7.72 -15.18 -7.72
C VAL A 467 7.71 -15.20 -6.20
N ILE A 468 8.15 -16.30 -5.59
CA ILE A 468 8.21 -16.47 -4.15
C ILE A 468 9.59 -17.04 -3.80
N LEU A 469 10.42 -16.23 -3.14
CA LEU A 469 11.79 -16.58 -2.86
C LEU A 469 12.18 -16.31 -1.40
N ALA A 470 12.32 -17.35 -0.62
CA ALA A 470 12.87 -17.30 0.73
C ALA A 470 14.35 -17.74 0.72
N LYS A 471 15.23 -16.93 1.28
CA LYS A 471 16.66 -17.22 1.43
C LYS A 471 17.09 -17.07 2.89
N ALA A 472 17.80 -18.06 3.41
CA ALA A 472 18.45 -17.97 4.70
C ALA A 472 19.91 -18.40 4.57
N LYS A 473 20.83 -17.58 5.06
CA LYS A 473 22.26 -17.88 5.08
C LYS A 473 22.87 -17.53 6.43
N SER A 474 23.66 -18.45 6.95
CA SER A 474 24.40 -18.23 8.18
C SER A 474 25.85 -18.65 7.99
N TYR A 475 26.77 -17.71 8.23
CA TYR A 475 28.20 -17.96 8.21
C TYR A 475 28.79 -17.73 9.59
N THR A 476 29.56 -18.70 10.06
CA THR A 476 30.25 -18.56 11.33
C THR A 476 31.71 -19.02 11.19
N ALA A 477 32.65 -18.12 11.49
CA ALA A 477 34.03 -18.47 11.66
C ALA A 477 34.26 -18.71 13.17
N SER A 478 34.31 -19.97 13.64
CA SER A 478 34.48 -20.27 15.06
C SER A 478 35.00 -21.68 15.30
N ALA A 479 35.58 -21.89 16.49
CA ALA A 479 36.06 -23.19 16.94
C ALA A 479 34.97 -24.09 17.56
N GLY A 480 33.85 -23.53 18.03
CA GLY A 480 32.79 -24.27 18.69
C GLY A 480 31.39 -23.58 18.61
N SER A 481 30.85 -23.38 17.43
CA SER A 481 29.51 -22.79 17.29
C SER A 481 28.57 -23.69 16.51
N LYS A 482 27.29 -23.63 16.89
CA LYS A 482 26.15 -24.17 16.09
C LYS A 482 25.69 -23.12 15.11
N THR A 483 25.57 -23.52 13.85
CA THR A 483 25.09 -22.65 12.76
C THR A 483 23.90 -23.29 12.07
N GLU A 484 22.80 -22.57 11.97
CA GLU A 484 21.55 -23.06 11.37
C GLU A 484 20.99 -22.02 10.40
N ALA A 485 20.43 -22.45 9.29
CA ALA A 485 19.73 -21.61 8.32
C ALA A 485 18.48 -22.32 7.82
N TYR A 486 17.31 -21.68 7.94
CA TYR A 486 16.02 -22.22 7.54
C TYR A 486 15.32 -21.29 6.59
N ALA A 487 14.93 -21.78 5.42
CA ALA A 487 14.11 -21.06 4.46
C ALA A 487 12.83 -21.87 4.18
N THR A 488 11.69 -21.24 4.37
CA THR A 488 10.39 -21.89 4.21
C THR A 488 9.46 -21.02 3.37
N SER A 489 8.80 -21.61 2.38
CA SER A 489 7.75 -20.96 1.60
C SER A 489 6.51 -21.83 1.62
N ASN A 490 5.43 -21.33 2.22
CA ASN A 490 4.11 -21.93 2.24
C ASN A 490 3.22 -21.17 1.25
N VAL A 491 2.76 -21.85 0.21
CA VAL A 491 1.95 -21.26 -0.85
C VAL A 491 0.61 -21.95 -0.93
N ASN A 492 -0.46 -21.19 -0.78
CA ASN A 492 -1.83 -21.69 -0.92
C ASN A 492 -2.56 -20.83 -1.96
N ASN A 493 -2.81 -21.40 -3.12
CA ASN A 493 -3.48 -20.75 -4.24
C ASN A 493 -4.85 -21.40 -4.49
N ASN A 494 -5.88 -20.56 -4.58
CA ASN A 494 -7.22 -20.98 -4.97
C ASN A 494 -7.65 -20.17 -6.20
N VAL A 495 -7.80 -20.83 -7.35
CA VAL A 495 -8.19 -20.22 -8.62
C VAL A 495 -9.45 -20.90 -9.13
N SER A 496 -10.51 -20.15 -9.37
CA SER A 496 -11.76 -20.70 -9.87
C SER A 496 -12.45 -19.78 -10.87
N THR A 497 -13.02 -20.38 -11.90
CA THR A 497 -13.87 -19.70 -12.88
C THR A 497 -15.21 -20.46 -12.94
N GLY A 498 -16.31 -19.75 -12.68
CA GLY A 498 -17.66 -20.29 -12.76
C GLY A 498 -18.51 -19.49 -13.74
N VAL A 499 -19.17 -20.20 -14.67
CA VAL A 499 -20.13 -19.63 -15.60
C VAL A 499 -21.40 -20.47 -15.52
N ASP A 500 -22.41 -20.01 -14.77
CA ASP A 500 -23.59 -20.83 -14.53
C ASP A 500 -24.71 -20.48 -15.51
N ASN A 501 -25.33 -19.37 -15.47
CA ASN A 501 -26.50 -19.04 -16.30
C ASN A 501 -26.18 -17.94 -17.34
N ALA A 502 -25.19 -18.16 -18.21
CA ALA A 502 -24.85 -17.28 -19.32
C ALA A 502 -25.21 -17.92 -20.69
N TRP A 503 -25.45 -17.11 -21.72
CA TRP A 503 -25.74 -17.53 -23.10
C TRP A 503 -25.38 -16.46 -24.13
#